data_73caac35ee0a1ec36adf66acfcace776
#
_entry.id   73caac35ee0a1ec36adf66acfcace776
#
_cell.length_a   1.000
_cell.length_b   1.000
_cell.length_c   1.000
_cell.angle_alpha   90.00
_cell.angle_beta   90.00
_cell.angle_gamma   90.00
#
_symmetry.space_group_name_H-M   'P 1'
#
loop_
_entity.id
_entity.type
_entity.pdbx_description
1 polymer ?
#
loop_
_entity_poly.entity_id
_entity_poly.type
_entity_poly.pdbx_seq_one_letter_code
_entity_poly.pdbx_strand_id
1 'polypeptide(L)'
;MENKTSAINIQIDSNVKKDATLVLTDLGLSMSSAINLFLKQVIKKNGLPFEVTNVVENKKILDVVCGLIMKDGKCLIAKRKKEDHVKNKWEFPGGRRQGLEDEKKSLERAFKELYKIKTNIKDYLTHSICEYPGHIVDLKLYECEYISGDFELSTHSEYKWVNIEELLDYDLAEADVILSKFLIKKYIEETRNKE
;
A
#
# COMPACT_ATOMS: atom_id res chain seq x y z
N MET A 1 -0.05 39.28 -35.54
CA MET A 1 1.17 38.58 -35.11
C MET A 1 1.04 37.12 -35.53
N GLU A 2 1.88 36.68 -36.49
CA GLU A 2 1.88 35.28 -36.93
C GLU A 2 2.34 34.40 -35.78
N ASN A 3 1.51 33.44 -35.36
CA ASN A 3 1.89 32.38 -34.40
C ASN A 3 2.90 31.44 -35.08
N LYS A 4 4.19 31.77 -35.00
CA LYS A 4 5.25 30.86 -35.44
C LYS A 4 5.30 29.66 -34.46
N THR A 5 4.90 28.50 -34.94
CA THR A 5 5.09 27.23 -34.19
C THR A 5 6.50 26.72 -34.39
N SER A 6 7.12 26.20 -33.33
CA SER A 6 8.40 25.46 -33.37
C SER A 6 8.23 24.03 -32.81
N ALA A 7 8.97 23.09 -33.36
CA ALA A 7 8.92 21.71 -32.90
C ALA A 7 9.90 21.48 -31.74
N ILE A 8 9.50 20.65 -30.77
CA ILE A 8 10.36 20.15 -29.71
C ILE A 8 10.43 18.64 -29.86
N ASN A 9 11.65 18.08 -29.89
CA ASN A 9 11.88 16.65 -29.90
C ASN A 9 12.37 16.22 -28.52
N ILE A 10 11.68 15.26 -27.90
CA ILE A 10 11.99 14.75 -26.57
C ILE A 10 12.09 13.23 -26.66
N GLN A 11 13.15 12.64 -26.11
CA GLN A 11 13.24 11.19 -25.87
C GLN A 11 12.71 10.88 -24.49
N ILE A 12 11.78 9.94 -24.40
CA ILE A 12 11.10 9.56 -23.16
C ILE A 12 11.17 8.02 -23.06
N ASP A 13 11.35 7.50 -21.85
CA ASP A 13 11.22 6.07 -21.58
C ASP A 13 9.86 5.55 -22.06
N SER A 14 9.83 4.36 -22.64
CA SER A 14 8.65 3.78 -23.27
C SER A 14 7.51 3.52 -22.28
N ASN A 15 7.83 3.11 -21.04
CA ASN A 15 6.84 2.86 -20.00
C ASN A 15 6.28 4.18 -19.47
N VAL A 16 7.14 5.17 -19.21
CA VAL A 16 6.71 6.51 -18.80
C VAL A 16 5.78 7.12 -19.84
N LYS A 17 6.11 7.00 -21.13
CA LYS A 17 5.24 7.49 -22.22
C LYS A 17 3.89 6.80 -22.23
N LYS A 18 3.86 5.46 -22.07
CA LYS A 18 2.64 4.64 -22.04
C LYS A 18 1.74 5.05 -20.87
N ASP A 19 2.29 5.09 -19.66
CA ASP A 19 1.54 5.37 -18.46
C ASP A 19 1.01 6.82 -18.44
N ALA A 20 1.84 7.78 -18.83
CA ALA A 20 1.40 9.17 -18.99
C ALA A 20 0.31 9.31 -20.06
N THR A 21 0.37 8.56 -21.17
CA THR A 21 -0.66 8.60 -22.22
C THR A 21 -2.01 8.11 -21.70
N LEU A 22 -2.04 7.05 -20.87
CA LEU A 22 -3.27 6.55 -20.25
C LEU A 22 -3.92 7.63 -19.37
N VAL A 23 -3.15 8.20 -18.44
CA VAL A 23 -3.65 9.26 -17.54
C VAL A 23 -4.15 10.47 -18.32
N LEU A 24 -3.42 10.91 -19.34
CA LEU A 24 -3.82 12.07 -20.16
C LEU A 24 -5.08 11.79 -20.97
N THR A 25 -5.25 10.58 -21.48
CA THR A 25 -6.45 10.16 -22.20
C THR A 25 -7.69 10.25 -21.31
N ASP A 26 -7.60 9.77 -20.07
CA ASP A 26 -8.69 9.85 -19.07
C ASP A 26 -9.06 11.30 -18.75
N LEU A 27 -8.10 12.24 -18.84
CA LEU A 27 -8.30 13.67 -18.69
C LEU A 27 -8.75 14.38 -19.99
N GLY A 28 -8.93 13.65 -21.09
CA GLY A 28 -9.29 14.21 -22.39
C GLY A 28 -8.16 15.03 -23.05
N LEU A 29 -6.90 14.81 -22.69
CA LEU A 29 -5.74 15.55 -23.17
C LEU A 29 -4.85 14.68 -24.08
N SER A 30 -4.37 15.28 -25.19
CA SER A 30 -3.26 14.70 -25.93
C SER A 30 -1.91 15.00 -25.25
N MET A 31 -0.88 14.20 -25.50
CA MET A 31 0.48 14.44 -25.02
C MET A 31 0.98 15.85 -25.39
N SER A 32 0.76 16.26 -26.64
CA SER A 32 1.15 17.59 -27.12
C SER A 32 0.40 18.72 -26.40
N SER A 33 -0.90 18.53 -26.12
CA SER A 33 -1.70 19.50 -25.36
C SER A 33 -1.20 19.62 -23.92
N ALA A 34 -0.88 18.50 -23.29
CA ALA A 34 -0.35 18.49 -21.93
C ALA A 34 1.00 19.19 -21.82
N ILE A 35 1.93 18.95 -22.77
CA ILE A 35 3.23 19.62 -22.83
C ILE A 35 3.04 21.13 -23.03
N ASN A 36 2.15 21.54 -23.93
CA ASN A 36 1.87 22.98 -24.14
C ASN A 36 1.28 23.63 -22.89
N LEU A 37 0.37 22.94 -22.21
CA LEU A 37 -0.22 23.43 -20.94
C LEU A 37 0.86 23.57 -19.86
N PHE A 38 1.74 22.59 -19.73
CA PHE A 38 2.88 22.62 -18.82
C PHE A 38 3.77 23.85 -19.07
N LEU A 39 4.20 24.06 -20.31
CA LEU A 39 5.05 25.19 -20.68
C LEU A 39 4.39 26.57 -20.41
N LYS A 40 3.09 26.68 -20.65
CA LYS A 40 2.33 27.89 -20.27
C LYS A 40 2.33 28.12 -18.75
N GLN A 41 2.22 27.07 -17.94
CA GLN A 41 2.28 27.18 -16.49
C GLN A 41 3.69 27.57 -16.01
N VAL A 42 4.74 27.04 -16.64
CA VAL A 42 6.13 27.43 -16.35
C VAL A 42 6.32 28.93 -16.56
N ILE A 43 5.84 29.46 -17.69
CA ILE A 43 5.91 30.90 -17.99
C ILE A 43 5.12 31.73 -16.97
N LYS A 44 3.88 31.30 -16.67
CA LYS A 44 3.00 32.03 -15.74
C LYS A 44 3.57 32.12 -14.32
N LYS A 45 4.22 31.02 -13.85
CA LYS A 45 4.83 30.94 -12.51
C LYS A 45 6.26 31.49 -12.46
N ASN A 46 6.85 31.81 -13.60
CA ASN A 46 8.29 32.10 -13.73
C ASN A 46 9.17 31.02 -13.07
N GLY A 47 8.79 29.75 -13.22
CA GLY A 47 9.41 28.58 -12.59
C GLY A 47 8.62 27.32 -12.86
N LEU A 48 9.03 26.18 -12.28
CA LEU A 48 8.27 24.95 -12.43
C LEU A 48 6.92 25.03 -11.68
N PRO A 49 5.82 24.50 -12.26
CA PRO A 49 4.51 24.53 -11.61
C PRO A 49 4.33 23.55 -10.45
N PHE A 50 5.40 22.85 -10.07
CA PHE A 50 5.51 21.91 -8.95
C PHE A 50 6.92 22.01 -8.35
N GLU A 51 7.08 21.56 -7.11
CA GLU A 51 8.40 21.48 -6.49
C GLU A 51 9.22 20.37 -7.17
N VAL A 52 10.47 20.66 -7.53
CA VAL A 52 11.45 19.65 -7.91
C VAL A 52 11.94 19.02 -6.62
N THR A 53 11.18 18.09 -6.10
CA THR A 53 11.74 17.12 -5.17
C THR A 53 12.75 16.30 -5.93
N ASN A 54 13.98 16.16 -5.39
CA ASN A 54 15.09 15.42 -5.99
C ASN A 54 14.56 14.20 -6.73
N VAL A 55 15.05 14.03 -7.98
CA VAL A 55 14.67 13.00 -8.95
C VAL A 55 14.15 11.78 -8.22
N VAL A 56 12.84 11.57 -8.31
CA VAL A 56 12.22 10.36 -7.77
C VAL A 56 12.96 9.22 -8.44
N GLU A 57 13.90 8.61 -7.72
CA GLU A 57 14.19 7.21 -8.01
C GLU A 57 12.81 6.60 -8.13
N ASN A 58 12.49 5.97 -9.26
CA ASN A 58 11.21 5.30 -9.48
C ASN A 58 11.09 4.18 -8.43
N LYS A 59 10.82 4.56 -7.18
CA LYS A 59 10.65 3.61 -6.09
C LYS A 59 9.48 2.74 -6.45
N LYS A 60 9.77 1.47 -6.65
CA LYS A 60 8.74 0.48 -6.94
C LYS A 60 7.70 0.50 -5.84
N ILE A 61 6.45 0.80 -6.19
CA ILE A 61 5.34 0.68 -5.25
C ILE A 61 5.00 -0.81 -5.12
N LEU A 62 5.06 -1.32 -3.90
CA LEU A 62 4.62 -2.65 -3.54
C LEU A 62 3.20 -2.55 -2.99
N ASP A 63 2.25 -3.03 -3.76
CA ASP A 63 0.84 -3.15 -3.36
C ASP A 63 0.69 -4.41 -2.51
N VAL A 64 0.36 -4.22 -1.23
CA VAL A 64 0.29 -5.29 -0.23
C VAL A 64 -1.06 -5.24 0.46
N VAL A 65 -1.66 -6.40 0.66
CA VAL A 65 -2.93 -6.55 1.36
C VAL A 65 -2.73 -7.39 2.62
N CYS A 66 -3.31 -6.95 3.74
CA CYS A 66 -3.25 -7.67 4.99
C CYS A 66 -4.61 -7.73 5.69
N GLY A 67 -4.77 -8.63 6.65
CA GLY A 67 -6.02 -8.86 7.34
C GLY A 67 -5.94 -8.65 8.84
N LEU A 68 -6.90 -7.89 9.39
CA LEU A 68 -7.23 -7.92 10.80
C LEU A 68 -8.08 -9.17 11.06
N ILE A 69 -7.43 -10.25 11.45
CA ILE A 69 -8.12 -11.51 11.79
C ILE A 69 -8.40 -11.50 13.28
N MET A 70 -9.69 -11.51 13.64
CA MET A 70 -10.13 -11.49 15.03
C MET A 70 -10.61 -12.87 15.50
N LYS A 71 -10.25 -13.25 16.73
CA LYS A 71 -10.72 -14.44 17.43
C LYS A 71 -10.72 -14.17 18.93
N ASP A 72 -11.84 -14.43 19.60
CA ASP A 72 -11.99 -14.28 21.06
C ASP A 72 -11.51 -12.91 21.59
N GLY A 73 -11.84 -11.83 20.86
CA GLY A 73 -11.46 -10.45 21.19
C GLY A 73 -10.00 -10.08 20.92
N LYS A 74 -9.20 -11.01 20.39
CA LYS A 74 -7.77 -10.81 20.07
C LYS A 74 -7.54 -10.78 18.58
N CYS A 75 -6.55 -10.02 18.14
CA CYS A 75 -6.11 -9.98 16.74
C CYS A 75 -4.85 -10.82 16.53
N LEU A 76 -4.72 -11.36 15.32
CA LEU A 76 -3.57 -12.16 14.91
C LEU A 76 -2.46 -11.28 14.36
N ILE A 77 -1.24 -11.49 14.86
CA ILE A 77 0.00 -10.95 14.29
C ILE A 77 0.98 -12.08 14.02
N ALA A 78 1.85 -11.92 13.02
CA ALA A 78 2.86 -12.92 12.64
C ALA A 78 4.25 -12.27 12.57
N LYS A 79 5.28 -13.03 12.94
CA LYS A 79 6.66 -12.55 13.01
C LYS A 79 7.47 -13.03 11.82
N ARG A 80 8.09 -12.13 11.08
CA ARG A 80 8.99 -12.44 9.96
C ARG A 80 10.20 -13.24 10.41
N LYS A 81 10.68 -14.12 9.52
CA LYS A 81 11.96 -14.85 9.74
C LYS A 81 13.16 -13.90 9.68
N LYS A 82 14.27 -14.30 10.29
CA LYS A 82 15.51 -13.50 10.38
C LYS A 82 16.15 -13.18 9.02
N GLU A 83 15.92 -14.01 8.03
CA GLU A 83 16.50 -13.94 6.70
C GLU A 83 15.76 -12.98 5.78
N ASP A 84 14.59 -12.47 6.20
CA ASP A 84 13.77 -11.57 5.39
C ASP A 84 14.26 -10.10 5.49
N HIS A 85 13.85 -9.27 4.53
CA HIS A 85 14.17 -7.83 4.49
C HIS A 85 13.63 -7.05 5.69
N VAL A 86 12.51 -7.50 6.27
CA VAL A 86 11.88 -6.96 7.49
C VAL A 86 12.16 -7.88 8.67
N LYS A 87 13.44 -8.10 8.94
CA LYS A 87 13.97 -9.10 9.90
C LYS A 87 13.31 -9.01 11.28
N ASN A 88 12.74 -10.13 11.75
CA ASN A 88 12.17 -10.28 13.10
C ASN A 88 11.03 -9.30 13.46
N LYS A 89 10.51 -8.53 12.55
CA LYS A 89 9.37 -7.64 12.81
C LYS A 89 8.06 -8.42 12.83
N TRP A 90 7.13 -7.94 13.64
CA TRP A 90 5.75 -8.40 13.63
C TRP A 90 4.95 -7.64 12.58
N GLU A 91 3.95 -8.27 11.99
CA GLU A 91 3.07 -7.67 11.00
C GLU A 91 1.68 -8.30 11.04
N PHE A 92 0.69 -7.62 10.46
CA PHE A 92 -0.59 -8.27 10.17
C PHE A 92 -0.41 -9.30 9.05
N PRO A 93 -1.02 -10.50 9.19
CA PRO A 93 -0.94 -11.52 8.14
C PRO A 93 -1.46 -11.01 6.79
N GLY A 94 -0.69 -11.26 5.73
CA GLY A 94 -1.06 -10.78 4.41
C GLY A 94 -0.09 -11.23 3.33
N GLY A 95 -0.13 -10.54 2.18
CA GLY A 95 0.76 -10.82 1.06
C GLY A 95 0.74 -9.76 -0.02
N ARG A 96 1.70 -9.85 -0.93
CA ARG A 96 1.79 -8.96 -2.09
C ARG A 96 0.70 -9.29 -3.11
N ARG A 97 0.07 -8.25 -3.63
CA ARG A 97 -0.83 -8.33 -4.76
C ARG A 97 -0.06 -8.65 -6.04
N GLN A 98 -0.60 -9.50 -6.88
CA GLN A 98 0.03 -9.91 -8.14
C GLN A 98 -0.68 -9.26 -9.33
N GLY A 99 0.03 -8.38 -10.03
CA GLY A 99 -0.53 -7.68 -11.19
C GLY A 99 -1.82 -6.89 -10.86
N LEU A 100 -2.88 -7.13 -11.63
CA LEU A 100 -4.21 -6.51 -11.45
C LEU A 100 -5.19 -7.41 -10.68
N GLU A 101 -4.69 -8.33 -9.88
CA GLU A 101 -5.53 -9.22 -9.06
C GLU A 101 -6.44 -8.40 -8.13
N ASP A 102 -7.66 -8.83 -7.94
CA ASP A 102 -8.57 -8.25 -6.94
C ASP A 102 -7.96 -8.35 -5.53
N GLU A 103 -8.10 -7.31 -4.71
CA GLU A 103 -7.45 -7.21 -3.40
C GLU A 103 -7.90 -8.30 -2.43
N LYS A 104 -9.21 -8.60 -2.39
CA LYS A 104 -9.75 -9.66 -1.53
C LYS A 104 -9.29 -11.04 -1.99
N LYS A 105 -9.26 -11.29 -3.30
CA LYS A 105 -8.73 -12.55 -3.87
C LYS A 105 -7.24 -12.71 -3.60
N SER A 106 -6.48 -11.62 -3.68
CA SER A 106 -5.06 -11.61 -3.33
C SER A 106 -4.85 -12.00 -1.86
N LEU A 107 -5.67 -11.46 -0.97
CA LEU A 107 -5.59 -11.75 0.47
C LEU A 107 -6.02 -13.19 0.77
N GLU A 108 -7.10 -13.71 0.14
CA GLU A 108 -7.50 -15.11 0.24
C GLU A 108 -6.38 -16.07 -0.20
N ARG A 109 -5.76 -15.77 -1.34
CA ARG A 109 -4.60 -16.53 -1.84
C ARG A 109 -3.44 -16.50 -0.84
N ALA A 110 -3.09 -15.33 -0.32
CA ALA A 110 -2.01 -15.19 0.67
C ALA A 110 -2.29 -16.02 1.93
N PHE A 111 -3.50 -15.97 2.48
CA PHE A 111 -3.86 -16.77 3.64
C PHE A 111 -3.79 -18.28 3.38
N LYS A 112 -4.26 -18.71 2.21
CA LYS A 112 -4.18 -20.12 1.81
C LYS A 112 -2.75 -20.59 1.59
N GLU A 113 -1.93 -19.81 0.90
CA GLU A 113 -0.57 -20.21 0.51
C GLU A 113 0.43 -20.08 1.66
N LEU A 114 0.40 -18.97 2.39
CA LEU A 114 1.42 -18.63 3.38
C LEU A 114 1.09 -19.07 4.80
N TYR A 115 -0.20 -19.20 5.13
CA TYR A 115 -0.66 -19.48 6.49
C TYR A 115 -1.53 -20.75 6.61
N LYS A 116 -1.94 -21.37 5.49
CA LYS A 116 -2.81 -22.56 5.43
C LYS A 116 -4.17 -22.38 6.13
N ILE A 117 -4.66 -21.16 6.21
CA ILE A 117 -5.96 -20.83 6.80
C ILE A 117 -6.98 -20.43 5.75
N LYS A 118 -8.26 -20.61 6.12
CA LYS A 118 -9.41 -20.11 5.38
C LYS A 118 -10.06 -18.98 6.17
N THR A 119 -10.33 -17.88 5.52
CA THR A 119 -10.96 -16.70 6.11
C THR A 119 -12.11 -16.21 5.24
N ASN A 120 -13.03 -15.44 5.84
CA ASN A 120 -14.00 -14.63 5.12
C ASN A 120 -13.51 -13.17 5.17
N ILE A 121 -13.16 -12.59 4.02
CA ILE A 121 -12.67 -11.22 3.93
C ILE A 121 -13.86 -10.28 3.83
N LYS A 122 -13.98 -9.41 4.81
CA LYS A 122 -15.08 -8.45 4.96
C LYS A 122 -14.73 -7.10 4.34
N ASP A 123 -14.80 -6.05 5.12
CA ASP A 123 -14.68 -4.68 4.65
C ASP A 123 -13.24 -4.15 4.70
N TYR A 124 -12.94 -3.27 3.78
CA TYR A 124 -11.74 -2.47 3.82
C TYR A 124 -11.80 -1.52 5.04
N LEU A 125 -10.73 -1.48 5.82
CA LEU A 125 -10.66 -0.66 7.03
C LEU A 125 -9.86 0.63 6.80
N THR A 126 -8.63 0.50 6.33
CA THR A 126 -7.69 1.60 6.11
C THR A 126 -6.46 1.12 5.35
N HIS A 127 -5.53 2.04 5.05
CA HIS A 127 -4.20 1.71 4.52
C HIS A 127 -3.10 2.52 5.19
N SER A 128 -1.88 2.11 4.97
CA SER A 128 -0.67 2.87 5.29
C SER A 128 0.27 2.91 4.09
N ILE A 129 0.90 4.05 3.88
CA ILE A 129 1.97 4.21 2.88
C ILE A 129 3.26 4.43 3.65
N CYS A 130 4.24 3.56 3.42
CA CYS A 130 5.53 3.63 4.08
C CYS A 130 6.66 3.55 3.06
N GLU A 131 7.61 4.47 3.17
CA GLU A 131 8.76 4.56 2.29
C GLU A 131 9.96 3.83 2.89
N TYR A 132 10.49 2.87 2.12
CA TYR A 132 11.69 2.10 2.45
C TYR A 132 12.82 2.38 1.46
N PRO A 133 14.08 2.06 1.77
CA PRO A 133 15.15 2.11 0.79
C PRO A 133 14.81 1.30 -0.46
N GLY A 134 14.70 1.96 -1.62
CA GLY A 134 14.43 1.35 -2.92
C GLY A 134 12.97 1.02 -3.25
N HIS A 135 12.01 1.17 -2.33
CA HIS A 135 10.59 0.92 -2.61
C HIS A 135 9.64 1.64 -1.64
N ILE A 136 8.39 1.74 -2.05
CA ILE A 136 7.28 2.23 -1.22
C ILE A 136 6.33 1.05 -0.99
N VAL A 137 5.84 0.87 0.21
CA VAL A 137 4.79 -0.10 0.53
C VAL A 137 3.47 0.64 0.70
N ASP A 138 2.47 0.27 -0.10
CA ASP A 138 1.06 0.61 0.12
C ASP A 138 0.38 -0.62 0.73
N LEU A 139 0.18 -0.59 2.05
CA LEU A 139 -0.36 -1.70 2.84
C LEU A 139 -1.82 -1.45 3.18
N LYS A 140 -2.72 -2.24 2.60
CA LYS A 140 -4.17 -2.13 2.78
C LYS A 140 -4.67 -3.16 3.76
N LEU A 141 -5.46 -2.72 4.75
CA LEU A 141 -5.99 -3.54 5.83
C LEU A 141 -7.47 -3.85 5.61
N TYR A 142 -7.81 -5.13 5.65
CA TYR A 142 -9.16 -5.66 5.58
C TYR A 142 -9.56 -6.34 6.88
N GLU A 143 -10.83 -6.18 7.29
CA GLU A 143 -11.41 -7.01 8.33
C GLU A 143 -11.58 -8.44 7.81
N CYS A 144 -11.18 -9.43 8.62
CA CYS A 144 -11.23 -10.84 8.26
C CYS A 144 -11.76 -11.69 9.41
N GLU A 145 -12.64 -12.61 9.07
CA GLU A 145 -13.15 -13.63 9.98
C GLU A 145 -12.42 -14.94 9.76
N TYR A 146 -11.86 -15.51 10.81
CA TYR A 146 -11.24 -16.83 10.75
C TYR A 146 -12.32 -17.91 10.63
N ILE A 147 -12.20 -18.78 9.63
CA ILE A 147 -13.14 -19.88 9.39
C ILE A 147 -12.53 -21.23 9.86
N SER A 148 -11.36 -21.57 9.36
CA SER A 148 -10.72 -22.87 9.61
C SER A 148 -9.27 -22.92 9.16
N GLY A 149 -8.57 -23.99 9.51
CA GLY A 149 -7.20 -24.31 9.11
C GLY A 149 -6.25 -24.32 10.30
N ASP A 150 -5.15 -25.02 10.15
CA ASP A 150 -4.06 -25.03 11.12
C ASP A 150 -2.95 -24.10 10.60
N PHE A 151 -2.53 -23.17 11.43
CA PHE A 151 -1.52 -22.20 11.03
C PHE A 151 -0.17 -22.87 10.73
N GLU A 152 0.16 -23.00 9.46
CA GLU A 152 1.49 -23.38 8.99
C GLU A 152 2.20 -22.13 8.45
N LEU A 153 3.34 -21.79 9.03
CA LEU A 153 4.07 -20.57 8.71
C LEU A 153 5.17 -20.87 7.68
N SER A 154 4.97 -20.46 6.43
CA SER A 154 5.98 -20.60 5.38
C SER A 154 7.05 -19.50 5.44
N THR A 155 6.65 -18.25 5.59
CA THR A 155 7.52 -17.05 5.59
C THR A 155 7.72 -16.43 6.97
N HIS A 156 6.99 -16.89 7.98
CA HIS A 156 7.04 -16.40 9.36
C HIS A 156 7.61 -17.44 10.29
N SER A 157 8.15 -17.02 11.44
CA SER A 157 8.72 -17.89 12.48
C SER A 157 7.78 -18.13 13.63
N GLU A 158 6.82 -17.25 13.86
CA GLU A 158 5.92 -17.25 15.00
C GLU A 158 4.63 -16.50 14.66
N TYR A 159 3.52 -16.84 15.33
CA TYR A 159 2.30 -16.03 15.35
C TYR A 159 1.78 -15.87 16.77
N LYS A 160 1.00 -14.81 17.03
CA LYS A 160 0.37 -14.54 18.33
C LYS A 160 -1.02 -13.97 18.15
N TRP A 161 -1.89 -14.30 19.11
CA TRP A 161 -3.15 -13.63 19.34
C TRP A 161 -2.97 -12.61 20.45
N VAL A 162 -3.14 -11.32 20.13
CA VAL A 162 -2.85 -10.19 21.02
C VAL A 162 -4.06 -9.26 21.14
N ASN A 163 -4.17 -8.56 22.25
CA ASN A 163 -5.19 -7.51 22.37
C ASN A 163 -4.83 -6.33 21.47
N ILE A 164 -5.84 -5.64 20.94
CA ILE A 164 -5.60 -4.49 20.03
C ILE A 164 -4.78 -3.41 20.73
N GLU A 165 -5.02 -3.16 22.01
CA GLU A 165 -4.32 -2.15 22.82
C GLU A 165 -2.83 -2.47 23.01
N GLU A 166 -2.45 -3.74 22.95
CA GLU A 166 -1.07 -4.23 23.14
C GLU A 166 -0.26 -4.24 21.84
N LEU A 167 -0.85 -3.90 20.69
CA LEU A 167 -0.19 -3.98 19.38
C LEU A 167 1.14 -3.20 19.34
N LEU A 168 1.19 -2.02 19.97
CA LEU A 168 2.39 -1.18 19.96
C LEU A 168 3.47 -1.63 20.95
N ASP A 169 3.22 -2.64 21.78
CA ASP A 169 4.23 -3.29 22.64
C ASP A 169 5.11 -4.27 21.85
N TYR A 170 4.69 -4.60 20.63
CA TYR A 170 5.42 -5.47 19.70
C TYR A 170 6.29 -4.65 18.76
N ASP A 171 7.45 -5.21 18.38
CA ASP A 171 8.32 -4.62 17.37
C ASP A 171 7.73 -4.83 15.95
N LEU A 172 6.71 -4.02 15.64
CA LEU A 172 5.99 -4.08 14.37
C LEU A 172 6.81 -3.51 13.21
N ALA A 173 6.53 -3.97 11.99
CA ALA A 173 6.99 -3.30 10.78
C ALA A 173 6.40 -1.89 10.69
N GLU A 174 7.12 -0.96 10.07
CA GLU A 174 6.77 0.48 10.09
C GLU A 174 5.36 0.76 9.52
N ALA A 175 5.00 0.07 8.43
CA ALA A 175 3.67 0.19 7.85
C ALA A 175 2.57 -0.32 8.80
N ASP A 176 2.85 -1.40 9.55
CA ASP A 176 1.92 -2.00 10.50
C ASP A 176 1.76 -1.16 11.77
N VAL A 177 2.79 -0.41 12.17
CA VAL A 177 2.69 0.58 13.28
C VAL A 177 1.61 1.63 12.97
N ILE A 178 1.54 2.11 11.72
CA ILE A 178 0.54 3.10 11.29
C ILE A 178 -0.87 2.50 11.39
N LEU A 179 -1.06 1.28 10.88
CA LEU A 179 -2.33 0.56 10.96
C LEU A 179 -2.75 0.28 12.42
N SER A 180 -1.80 -0.11 13.27
CA SER A 180 -2.05 -0.39 14.69
C SER A 180 -2.53 0.85 15.44
N LYS A 181 -1.94 2.01 15.20
CA LYS A 181 -2.40 3.29 15.77
C LYS A 181 -3.84 3.62 15.38
N PHE A 182 -4.20 3.39 14.12
CA PHE A 182 -5.57 3.55 13.64
C PHE A 182 -6.54 2.59 14.36
N LEU A 183 -6.18 1.31 14.48
CA LEU A 183 -7.02 0.30 15.14
C LEU A 183 -7.24 0.59 16.62
N ILE A 184 -6.17 0.93 17.35
CA ILE A 184 -6.25 1.28 18.78
C ILE A 184 -7.20 2.47 19.00
N LYS A 185 -7.05 3.52 18.18
CA LYS A 185 -7.94 4.68 18.25
C LYS A 185 -9.39 4.31 18.00
N LYS A 186 -9.66 3.55 16.93
CA LYS A 186 -11.00 3.07 16.56
C LYS A 186 -11.61 2.23 17.67
N TYR A 187 -10.84 1.29 18.24
CA TYR A 187 -11.30 0.41 19.33
C TYR A 187 -11.68 1.19 20.60
N ILE A 188 -10.86 2.17 21.00
CA ILE A 188 -11.14 3.03 22.16
C ILE A 188 -12.44 3.84 21.94
N GLU A 189 -12.63 4.39 20.73
CA GLU A 189 -13.85 5.14 20.39
C GLU A 189 -15.11 4.26 20.44
N GLU A 190 -15.03 3.03 19.93
CA GLU A 190 -16.12 2.06 19.94
C GLU A 190 -16.49 1.59 21.37
N THR A 191 -15.50 1.45 22.26
CA THR A 191 -15.72 1.05 23.65
C THR A 191 -16.40 2.18 24.43
N ARG A 192 -15.98 3.43 24.26
CA ARG A 192 -16.59 4.60 24.89
C ARG A 192 -18.05 4.85 24.47
N ASN A 193 -18.41 4.47 23.25
CA ASN A 193 -19.77 4.64 22.73
C ASN A 193 -20.75 3.55 23.21
N LYS A 194 -20.26 2.51 23.88
CA LYS A 194 -21.05 1.40 24.43
C LYS A 194 -21.32 1.53 25.95
N GLU A 195 -20.63 2.44 26.61
CA GLU A 195 -20.88 2.85 28.01
C GLU A 195 -21.88 4.01 28.08
#